data_14dab561fe498ea3c521f12a54b0e782
#
_entry.id   14dab561fe498ea3c521f12a54b0e782
#
_cell.length_a   1.000
_cell.length_b   1.000
_cell.length_c   1.000
_cell.angle_alpha   90.00
_cell.angle_beta   90.00
_cell.angle_gamma   90.00
#
_symmetry.space_group_name_H-M   'P 1'
#
loop_
_entity.id
_entity.type
_entity.pdbx_description
1 polymer ?
#
loop_
_entity_poly.entity_id
_entity_poly.type
_entity_poly.pdbx_seq_one_letter_code
_entity_poly.pdbx_strand_id
1 'polypeptide(L)'
;MQLPIPRGRLMPNRSLSDLTWLRVGGAAEYLFQPADLADLAAFLAELPKGVAVFPMGVGSNLIVRDGGILGVVIRLGRGFNDISMEGDLVRCGAAALDSHVARKAADWGLDLTFLRTIPGTIGGALKMNAGCYGSYFADAFVLAHGVNRAGMSVVYTAANLDFGYRSCGLPDDIVITAITLRSLGSDSPEALHQKMTDQLAKRDETQPTKDRTAGSTFRNPAGFSSTGLAEDRQDLKAWKLIDDAGCRGLELGGAQMSPKHPNFLINTGSASAKDLEALGELVRKKVYAKSGLTLEWEVMRVGEPRED
;
A
#
# COMPACT_ATOMS: atom_id res chain seq x y z
N MET A 1 -25.52 -2.91 18.32
CA MET A 1 -24.67 -1.80 18.82
C MET A 1 -24.95 -0.59 17.93
N GLN A 2 -25.18 0.60 18.49
CA GLN A 2 -25.45 1.79 17.70
C GLN A 2 -24.12 2.52 17.45
N LEU A 3 -23.79 2.74 16.17
CA LEU A 3 -22.62 3.52 15.78
C LEU A 3 -22.98 5.03 15.76
N PRO A 4 -21.97 5.92 15.91
CA PRO A 4 -22.14 7.35 15.70
C PRO A 4 -22.67 7.66 14.30
N ILE A 5 -23.45 8.72 14.16
CA ILE A 5 -23.97 9.20 12.86
C ILE A 5 -23.02 10.29 12.34
N PRO A 6 -22.19 10.02 11.32
CA PRO A 6 -21.26 11.01 10.80
C PRO A 6 -21.95 11.97 9.80
N ARG A 7 -21.30 13.10 9.50
CA ARG A 7 -21.69 13.98 8.37
C ARG A 7 -21.31 13.38 7.02
N GLY A 8 -20.24 12.59 6.98
CA GLY A 8 -19.80 11.84 5.81
C GLY A 8 -20.71 10.64 5.52
N ARG A 9 -20.16 9.65 4.84
CA ARG A 9 -20.90 8.45 4.45
C ARG A 9 -20.52 7.27 5.32
N LEU A 10 -21.49 6.67 5.98
CA LEU A 10 -21.35 5.40 6.68
C LEU A 10 -22.19 4.34 5.93
N MET A 11 -21.53 3.38 5.32
CA MET A 11 -22.17 2.37 4.46
C MET A 11 -22.03 1.00 5.11
N PRO A 12 -23.15 0.40 5.58
CA PRO A 12 -23.12 -0.95 6.12
C PRO A 12 -22.95 -1.97 4.99
N ASN A 13 -22.29 -3.07 5.32
CA ASN A 13 -22.10 -4.25 4.46
C ASN A 13 -21.61 -3.90 3.03
N ARG A 14 -20.65 -2.97 2.94
CA ARG A 14 -20.11 -2.47 1.66
C ARG A 14 -19.05 -3.43 1.11
N SER A 15 -19.27 -4.03 -0.05
CA SER A 15 -18.26 -4.84 -0.74
C SER A 15 -16.95 -4.07 -0.91
N LEU A 16 -15.83 -4.72 -0.66
CA LEU A 16 -14.49 -4.15 -0.81
C LEU A 16 -13.78 -4.62 -2.09
N SER A 17 -14.32 -5.60 -2.79
CA SER A 17 -13.69 -6.17 -3.99
C SER A 17 -13.42 -5.14 -5.09
N ASP A 18 -14.34 -4.21 -5.33
CA ASP A 18 -14.18 -3.14 -6.32
C ASP A 18 -13.27 -1.99 -5.84
N LEU A 19 -12.88 -2.01 -4.55
CA LEU A 19 -11.98 -1.04 -3.92
C LEU A 19 -10.54 -1.55 -3.77
N THR A 20 -10.29 -2.82 -4.11
CA THR A 20 -8.95 -3.41 -4.11
C THR A 20 -8.42 -3.56 -5.54
N TRP A 21 -7.11 -3.55 -5.71
CA TRP A 21 -6.47 -3.76 -7.02
C TRP A 21 -6.60 -5.21 -7.49
N LEU A 22 -6.56 -6.17 -6.59
CA LEU A 22 -6.78 -7.60 -6.89
C LEU A 22 -8.24 -7.92 -7.23
N ARG A 23 -9.18 -7.00 -6.96
CA ARG A 23 -10.61 -7.19 -7.22
C ARG A 23 -11.22 -8.41 -6.51
N VAL A 24 -10.72 -8.70 -5.32
CA VAL A 24 -11.23 -9.75 -4.43
C VAL A 24 -11.59 -9.18 -3.07
N GLY A 25 -12.36 -9.93 -2.32
CA GLY A 25 -12.66 -9.69 -0.91
C GLY A 25 -14.14 -9.52 -0.60
N GLY A 26 -14.49 -9.86 0.63
CA GLY A 26 -15.82 -9.68 1.20
C GLY A 26 -16.14 -8.22 1.50
N ALA A 27 -17.20 -8.00 2.27
CA ALA A 27 -17.66 -6.68 2.63
C ALA A 27 -16.92 -6.13 3.88
N ALA A 28 -16.82 -4.80 3.97
CA ALA A 28 -16.65 -4.14 5.26
C ALA A 28 -17.98 -4.21 6.02
N GLU A 29 -17.96 -4.57 7.31
CA GLU A 29 -19.15 -4.48 8.14
C GLU A 29 -19.70 -3.06 8.07
N TYR A 30 -18.83 -2.05 8.20
CA TYR A 30 -19.11 -0.66 7.89
C TYR A 30 -17.94 -0.05 7.13
N LEU A 31 -18.24 0.68 6.04
CA LEU A 31 -17.27 1.54 5.36
C LEU A 31 -17.61 3.00 5.68
N PHE A 32 -16.70 3.69 6.34
CA PHE A 32 -16.82 5.11 6.67
C PHE A 32 -15.94 5.97 5.74
N GLN A 33 -16.55 6.96 5.12
CA GLN A 33 -15.88 8.01 4.35
C GLN A 33 -16.17 9.35 5.02
N PRO A 34 -15.24 9.87 5.84
CA PRO A 34 -15.43 11.15 6.53
C PRO A 34 -15.54 12.31 5.55
N ALA A 35 -16.40 13.29 5.88
CA ALA A 35 -16.54 14.52 5.13
C ALA A 35 -15.28 15.40 5.22
N ASP A 36 -14.71 15.49 6.43
CA ASP A 36 -13.50 16.25 6.77
C ASP A 36 -12.86 15.74 8.06
N LEU A 37 -11.81 16.44 8.52
CA LEU A 37 -11.07 16.09 9.73
C LEU A 37 -11.91 16.13 11.00
N ALA A 38 -12.83 17.13 11.11
CA ALA A 38 -13.69 17.26 12.28
C ALA A 38 -14.70 16.10 12.37
N ASP A 39 -15.25 15.69 11.23
CA ASP A 39 -16.13 14.53 11.13
C ASP A 39 -15.43 13.22 11.50
N LEU A 40 -14.20 13.02 11.00
CA LEU A 40 -13.36 11.88 11.38
C LEU A 40 -13.09 11.83 12.89
N ALA A 41 -12.68 12.96 13.47
CA ALA A 41 -12.35 13.08 14.88
C ALA A 41 -13.58 12.80 15.77
N ALA A 42 -14.73 13.42 15.47
CA ALA A 42 -15.97 13.23 16.21
C ALA A 42 -16.44 11.76 16.12
N PHE A 43 -16.43 11.17 14.94
CA PHE A 43 -16.80 9.76 14.76
C PHE A 43 -15.92 8.82 15.57
N LEU A 44 -14.60 9.00 15.54
CA LEU A 44 -13.66 8.15 16.31
C LEU A 44 -13.82 8.33 17.83
N ALA A 45 -14.05 9.56 18.30
CA ALA A 45 -14.27 9.86 19.72
C ALA A 45 -15.51 9.15 20.30
N GLU A 46 -16.58 9.08 19.51
CA GLU A 46 -17.86 8.48 19.90
C GLU A 46 -17.94 6.98 19.58
N LEU A 47 -17.01 6.45 18.76
CA LEU A 47 -17.03 5.05 18.36
C LEU A 47 -16.74 4.13 19.56
N PRO A 48 -17.59 3.14 19.86
CA PRO A 48 -17.39 2.23 20.99
C PRO A 48 -16.00 1.56 20.94
N LYS A 49 -15.33 1.49 22.09
CA LYS A 49 -13.93 1.01 22.20
C LYS A 49 -13.71 -0.41 21.64
N GLY A 50 -14.73 -1.28 21.72
CA GLY A 50 -14.66 -2.65 21.19
C GLY A 50 -14.80 -2.78 19.68
N VAL A 51 -15.11 -1.68 18.95
CA VAL A 51 -15.23 -1.70 17.50
C VAL A 51 -13.85 -1.53 16.88
N ALA A 52 -13.42 -2.50 16.08
CA ALA A 52 -12.16 -2.41 15.34
C ALA A 52 -12.21 -1.30 14.29
N VAL A 53 -11.07 -0.67 14.04
CA VAL A 53 -10.89 0.33 12.98
C VAL A 53 -9.79 -0.12 12.04
N PHE A 54 -10.06 -0.08 10.74
CA PHE A 54 -9.08 -0.41 9.72
C PHE A 54 -8.96 0.75 8.70
N PRO A 55 -7.91 1.59 8.79
CA PRO A 55 -7.64 2.61 7.78
C PRO A 55 -7.23 1.96 6.45
N MET A 56 -7.93 2.29 5.37
CA MET A 56 -7.71 1.73 4.05
C MET A 56 -7.46 2.84 3.01
N GLY A 57 -6.38 2.72 2.26
CA GLY A 57 -6.11 3.55 1.08
C GLY A 57 -6.86 3.06 -0.16
N VAL A 58 -6.16 3.03 -1.30
CA VAL A 58 -6.74 2.53 -2.58
C VAL A 58 -6.64 1.00 -2.74
N GLY A 59 -6.27 0.27 -1.71
CA GLY A 59 -6.24 -1.19 -1.74
C GLY A 59 -5.20 -1.80 -2.69
N SER A 60 -4.09 -1.10 -2.92
CA SER A 60 -3.04 -1.50 -3.86
C SER A 60 -2.09 -2.58 -3.32
N ASN A 61 -2.10 -2.84 -2.01
CA ASN A 61 -1.27 -3.86 -1.34
C ASN A 61 -2.08 -4.74 -0.39
N LEU A 62 -3.34 -5.08 -0.78
CA LEU A 62 -4.24 -5.82 0.08
C LEU A 62 -4.84 -7.05 -0.63
N ILE A 63 -4.88 -8.16 0.08
CA ILE A 63 -5.85 -9.23 -0.11
C ILE A 63 -6.87 -9.08 1.02
N VAL A 64 -8.07 -8.62 0.71
CA VAL A 64 -9.19 -8.67 1.64
C VAL A 64 -9.80 -10.05 1.54
N ARG A 65 -9.89 -10.77 2.66
CA ARG A 65 -10.42 -12.13 2.70
C ARG A 65 -11.93 -12.17 2.42
N ASP A 66 -12.40 -13.29 1.96
CA ASP A 66 -13.77 -13.44 1.42
C ASP A 66 -14.88 -13.27 2.49
N GLY A 67 -14.57 -13.45 3.79
CA GLY A 67 -15.46 -13.14 4.92
C GLY A 67 -15.57 -11.64 5.23
N GLY A 68 -14.69 -10.80 4.65
CA GLY A 68 -14.72 -9.35 4.83
C GLY A 68 -14.01 -8.85 6.07
N ILE A 69 -14.23 -7.59 6.42
CA ILE A 69 -13.59 -6.91 7.55
C ILE A 69 -14.65 -6.49 8.56
N LEU A 70 -14.51 -6.99 9.78
CA LEU A 70 -15.38 -6.62 10.91
C LEU A 70 -15.01 -5.23 11.44
N GLY A 71 -15.99 -4.53 12.01
CA GLY A 71 -15.84 -3.18 12.52
C GLY A 71 -15.94 -2.12 11.41
N VAL A 72 -15.13 -1.07 11.50
CA VAL A 72 -15.20 0.08 10.61
C VAL A 72 -13.95 0.19 9.76
N VAL A 73 -14.11 0.03 8.45
CA VAL A 73 -13.08 0.40 7.47
C VAL A 73 -13.19 1.89 7.20
N ILE A 74 -12.12 2.65 7.43
CA ILE A 74 -12.08 4.10 7.17
C ILE A 74 -11.33 4.35 5.87
N ARG A 75 -12.01 4.95 4.89
CA ARG A 75 -11.41 5.33 3.61
C ARG A 75 -11.53 6.83 3.41
N LEU A 76 -10.40 7.52 3.50
CA LEU A 76 -10.33 8.96 3.31
C LEU A 76 -10.66 9.34 1.86
N GLY A 77 -11.38 10.45 1.69
CA GLY A 77 -11.82 10.98 0.41
C GLY A 77 -11.13 12.29 0.02
N ARG A 78 -11.82 13.07 -0.82
CA ARG A 78 -11.29 14.32 -1.42
C ARG A 78 -10.85 15.37 -0.39
N GLY A 79 -11.45 15.41 0.81
CA GLY A 79 -11.05 16.33 1.88
C GLY A 79 -9.66 16.06 2.48
N PHE A 80 -8.97 15.01 2.01
CA PHE A 80 -7.67 14.57 2.52
C PHE A 80 -6.64 14.33 1.40
N ASN A 81 -6.77 14.99 0.25
CA ASN A 81 -5.88 14.79 -0.90
C ASN A 81 -5.22 16.06 -1.43
N ASP A 82 -5.29 17.17 -0.69
CA ASP A 82 -4.62 18.42 -1.04
C ASP A 82 -3.11 18.25 -1.07
N ILE A 83 -2.46 18.96 -1.98
CA ILE A 83 -1.00 18.96 -2.13
C ILE A 83 -0.54 20.42 -2.24
N SER A 84 0.35 20.84 -1.33
CA SER A 84 0.94 22.17 -1.28
C SER A 84 2.45 22.09 -1.04
N MET A 85 3.14 23.18 -1.31
CA MET A 85 4.59 23.30 -1.19
C MET A 85 4.95 24.54 -0.36
N GLU A 86 5.99 24.40 0.47
CA GLU A 86 6.63 25.49 1.20
C GLU A 86 8.14 25.24 1.23
N GLY A 87 8.91 26.01 0.46
CA GLY A 87 10.33 25.77 0.26
C GLY A 87 10.60 24.40 -0.35
N ASP A 88 11.40 23.59 0.31
CA ASP A 88 11.72 22.21 -0.07
C ASP A 88 10.75 21.15 0.50
N LEU A 89 9.71 21.62 1.22
CA LEU A 89 8.72 20.76 1.86
C LEU A 89 7.45 20.66 1.00
N VAL A 90 6.96 19.42 0.87
CA VAL A 90 5.69 19.10 0.23
C VAL A 90 4.75 18.55 1.29
N ARG A 91 3.67 19.29 1.57
CA ARG A 91 2.58 18.82 2.43
C ARG A 91 1.49 18.21 1.57
N CYS A 92 1.08 16.99 1.92
CA CYS A 92 0.04 16.27 1.19
C CYS A 92 -0.92 15.58 2.13
N GLY A 93 -2.19 15.53 1.76
CA GLY A 93 -3.21 14.75 2.43
C GLY A 93 -2.95 13.25 2.24
N ALA A 94 -3.27 12.44 3.26
CA ALA A 94 -2.96 11.01 3.25
C ALA A 94 -3.69 10.22 2.15
N ALA A 95 -4.80 10.75 1.60
CA ALA A 95 -5.52 10.17 0.47
C ALA A 95 -4.98 10.64 -0.90
N ALA A 96 -4.00 11.54 -0.95
CA ALA A 96 -3.33 11.92 -2.19
C ALA A 96 -2.63 10.70 -2.80
N LEU A 97 -2.78 10.51 -4.12
CA LEU A 97 -2.08 9.44 -4.82
C LEU A 97 -0.59 9.75 -4.90
N ASP A 98 0.25 8.77 -4.63
CA ASP A 98 1.72 8.88 -4.70
C ASP A 98 2.17 9.48 -6.04
N SER A 99 1.57 9.00 -7.13
CA SER A 99 1.86 9.49 -8.48
C SER A 99 1.43 10.95 -8.73
N HIS A 100 0.44 11.46 -8.01
CA HIS A 100 0.02 12.87 -8.10
C HIS A 100 0.98 13.76 -7.32
N VAL A 101 1.42 13.31 -6.14
CA VAL A 101 2.42 14.03 -5.34
C VAL A 101 3.74 14.13 -6.11
N ALA A 102 4.21 13.01 -6.70
CA ALA A 102 5.43 13.02 -7.52
C ALA A 102 5.38 14.02 -8.67
N ARG A 103 4.27 14.05 -9.44
CA ARG A 103 4.12 15.01 -10.56
C ARG A 103 4.07 16.45 -10.08
N LYS A 104 3.27 16.72 -9.03
CA LYS A 104 3.12 18.06 -8.49
C LYS A 104 4.45 18.60 -7.93
N ALA A 105 5.21 17.75 -7.23
CA ALA A 105 6.55 18.10 -6.76
C ALA A 105 7.49 18.40 -7.93
N ALA A 106 7.48 17.58 -8.99
CA ALA A 106 8.27 17.82 -10.19
C ALA A 106 7.93 19.14 -10.89
N ASP A 107 6.63 19.53 -10.94
CA ASP A 107 6.21 20.85 -11.46
C ASP A 107 6.85 22.02 -10.69
N TRP A 108 7.23 21.80 -9.44
CA TRP A 108 7.93 22.77 -8.58
C TRP A 108 9.45 22.60 -8.57
N GLY A 109 10.01 21.68 -9.37
CA GLY A 109 11.45 21.38 -9.41
C GLY A 109 11.94 20.57 -8.21
N LEU A 110 11.04 19.91 -7.45
CA LEU A 110 11.34 19.13 -6.26
C LEU A 110 11.36 17.62 -6.59
N ASP A 111 12.47 16.93 -6.29
CA ASP A 111 12.60 15.50 -6.58
C ASP A 111 11.92 14.63 -5.51
N LEU A 112 10.72 14.17 -5.82
CA LEU A 112 10.02 13.08 -5.19
C LEU A 112 9.62 12.02 -6.24
N THR A 113 10.41 11.88 -7.30
CA THR A 113 10.10 11.03 -8.47
C THR A 113 9.95 9.57 -8.15
N PHE A 114 10.60 9.06 -7.07
CA PHE A 114 10.43 7.67 -6.63
C PHE A 114 8.98 7.30 -6.32
N LEU A 115 8.15 8.26 -5.86
CA LEU A 115 6.72 8.05 -5.60
C LEU A 115 5.93 7.74 -6.89
N ARG A 116 6.46 8.11 -8.07
CA ARG A 116 5.72 7.98 -9.33
C ARG A 116 5.35 6.53 -9.68
N THR A 117 6.19 5.60 -9.30
CA THR A 117 6.00 4.18 -9.59
C THR A 117 5.45 3.39 -8.41
N ILE A 118 5.26 4.01 -7.25
CA ILE A 118 4.58 3.39 -6.11
C ILE A 118 3.07 3.50 -6.31
N PRO A 119 2.36 2.37 -6.43
CA PRO A 119 0.92 2.41 -6.57
C PRO A 119 0.27 2.56 -5.19
N GLY A 120 -0.39 3.67 -4.95
CA GLY A 120 -1.00 3.85 -3.65
C GLY A 120 -1.40 5.28 -3.34
N THR A 121 -1.60 5.50 -2.06
CA THR A 121 -1.78 6.82 -1.45
C THR A 121 -0.66 7.05 -0.45
N ILE A 122 -0.34 8.32 -0.22
CA ILE A 122 0.71 8.75 0.70
C ILE A 122 0.58 8.13 2.09
N GLY A 123 -0.64 7.98 2.62
CA GLY A 123 -0.86 7.30 3.90
C GLY A 123 -0.47 5.81 3.86
N GLY A 124 -0.76 5.13 2.76
CA GLY A 124 -0.35 3.74 2.53
C GLY A 124 1.17 3.61 2.31
N ALA A 125 1.77 4.54 1.58
CA ALA A 125 3.22 4.58 1.37
C ALA A 125 3.99 4.79 2.69
N LEU A 126 3.51 5.65 3.58
CA LEU A 126 4.05 5.79 4.94
C LEU A 126 3.98 4.47 5.70
N LYS A 127 2.78 3.84 5.78
CA LYS A 127 2.57 2.59 6.55
C LYS A 127 3.52 1.47 6.12
N MET A 128 3.82 1.41 4.83
CA MET A 128 4.67 0.39 4.22
C MET A 128 6.14 0.81 4.11
N ASN A 129 6.52 2.01 4.57
CA ASN A 129 7.82 2.58 4.21
C ASN A 129 8.15 2.25 2.74
N ALA A 130 7.23 2.61 1.85
CA ALA A 130 7.29 2.20 0.45
C ALA A 130 8.55 2.75 -0.22
N GLY A 131 9.17 1.95 -1.07
CA GLY A 131 10.41 2.36 -1.72
C GLY A 131 10.68 1.62 -3.02
N CYS A 132 11.37 2.31 -3.92
CA CYS A 132 11.85 1.79 -5.19
C CYS A 132 13.05 2.62 -5.68
N TYR A 133 13.83 2.06 -6.59
CA TYR A 133 15.00 2.72 -7.18
C TYR A 133 15.99 3.28 -6.16
N GLY A 134 16.18 2.58 -5.02
CA GLY A 134 17.11 2.97 -3.97
C GLY A 134 16.61 4.04 -3.00
N SER A 135 15.40 4.58 -3.18
CA SER A 135 14.78 5.55 -2.26
C SER A 135 13.62 4.92 -1.50
N TYR A 136 13.45 5.31 -0.25
CA TYR A 136 12.35 4.90 0.62
C TYR A 136 11.56 6.11 1.10
N PHE A 137 10.33 5.86 1.53
CA PHE A 137 9.47 6.91 2.09
C PHE A 137 10.13 7.61 3.29
N ALA A 138 10.85 6.83 4.13
CA ALA A 138 11.61 7.34 5.27
C ALA A 138 12.63 8.41 4.89
N ASP A 139 13.26 8.32 3.70
CA ASP A 139 14.29 9.28 3.25
C ASP A 139 13.73 10.68 3.03
N ALA A 140 12.45 10.77 2.65
CA ALA A 140 11.73 12.03 2.42
C ALA A 140 10.85 12.44 3.61
N PHE A 141 10.59 11.57 4.59
CA PHE A 141 9.62 11.79 5.64
C PHE A 141 10.07 12.85 6.65
N VAL A 142 9.19 13.83 6.95
CA VAL A 142 9.41 14.84 7.99
C VAL A 142 8.48 14.64 9.17
N LEU A 143 7.17 14.65 8.91
CA LEU A 143 6.16 14.41 9.92
C LEU A 143 4.83 13.93 9.31
N ALA A 144 3.99 13.32 10.14
CA ALA A 144 2.64 12.95 9.79
C ALA A 144 1.65 13.41 10.86
N HIS A 145 0.51 13.91 10.41
CA HIS A 145 -0.65 14.20 11.25
C HIS A 145 -1.64 13.05 11.15
N GLY A 146 -2.25 12.70 12.27
CA GLY A 146 -3.28 11.67 12.34
C GLY A 146 -4.32 11.94 13.41
N VAL A 147 -5.30 11.07 13.48
CA VAL A 147 -6.33 11.05 14.53
C VAL A 147 -6.30 9.68 15.19
N ASN A 148 -6.26 9.67 16.52
CA ASN A 148 -6.30 8.45 17.32
C ASN A 148 -7.73 7.99 17.64
N ARG A 149 -7.88 6.85 18.33
CA ARG A 149 -9.16 6.28 18.73
C ARG A 149 -10.00 7.17 19.68
N ALA A 150 -9.39 8.15 20.33
CA ALA A 150 -10.09 9.13 21.17
C ALA A 150 -10.52 10.39 20.39
N GLY A 151 -10.36 10.39 19.04
CA GLY A 151 -10.66 11.56 18.21
C GLY A 151 -9.64 12.69 18.36
N MET A 152 -8.53 12.46 19.03
CA MET A 152 -7.49 13.48 19.25
C MET A 152 -6.51 13.51 18.11
N SER A 153 -6.11 14.72 17.70
CA SER A 153 -5.01 14.91 16.77
C SER A 153 -3.68 14.44 17.37
N VAL A 154 -2.90 13.71 16.59
CA VAL A 154 -1.57 13.23 16.95
C VAL A 154 -0.58 13.59 15.85
N VAL A 155 0.69 13.78 16.22
CA VAL A 155 1.77 14.08 15.27
C VAL A 155 2.87 13.06 15.48
N TYR A 156 3.34 12.48 14.39
CA TYR A 156 4.48 11.57 14.35
C TYR A 156 5.62 12.21 13.58
N THR A 157 6.82 12.15 14.15
CA THR A 157 8.08 12.52 13.50
C THR A 157 8.91 11.26 13.23
N ALA A 158 10.03 11.36 12.53
CA ALA A 158 10.92 10.24 12.30
C ALA A 158 11.42 9.60 13.60
N ALA A 159 11.55 10.39 14.69
CA ALA A 159 11.96 9.89 15.99
C ALA A 159 10.89 9.05 16.71
N ASN A 160 9.63 9.16 16.29
CA ASN A 160 8.51 8.40 16.87
C ASN A 160 8.14 7.14 16.05
N LEU A 161 8.76 6.97 14.88
CA LEU A 161 8.49 5.87 13.98
C LEU A 161 9.72 4.98 13.86
N ASP A 162 9.51 3.67 13.87
CA ASP A 162 10.55 2.67 13.65
C ASP A 162 10.49 2.23 12.17
N PHE A 163 11.18 2.99 11.31
CA PHE A 163 11.24 2.69 9.89
C PHE A 163 12.15 1.49 9.59
N GLY A 164 11.55 0.44 9.06
CA GLY A 164 12.25 -0.73 8.56
C GLY A 164 11.84 -1.09 7.14
N TYR A 165 12.36 -2.19 6.63
CA TYR A 165 11.97 -2.70 5.31
C TYR A 165 10.48 -3.10 5.33
N ARG A 166 9.66 -2.36 4.59
CA ARG A 166 8.19 -2.53 4.53
C ARG A 166 7.49 -2.39 5.88
N SER A 167 7.99 -1.53 6.75
CA SER A 167 7.40 -1.22 8.05
C SER A 167 7.74 0.21 8.50
N CYS A 168 6.93 0.78 9.39
CA CYS A 168 7.19 2.11 9.96
C CYS A 168 6.83 2.25 11.45
N GLY A 169 6.48 1.15 12.15
CA GLY A 169 6.10 1.21 13.56
C GLY A 169 4.82 2.00 13.89
N LEU A 170 4.07 2.48 12.90
CA LEU A 170 2.81 3.20 13.11
C LEU A 170 1.74 2.27 13.69
N PRO A 171 1.04 2.64 14.79
CA PRO A 171 -0.07 1.86 15.32
C PRO A 171 -1.16 1.61 14.26
N ASP A 172 -1.82 0.46 14.31
CA ASP A 172 -2.74 0.02 13.26
C ASP A 172 -4.06 0.80 13.25
N ASP A 173 -4.46 1.36 14.39
CA ASP A 173 -5.72 2.08 14.60
C ASP A 173 -5.60 3.61 14.47
N ILE A 174 -4.43 4.11 14.10
CA ILE A 174 -4.22 5.54 13.81
C ILE A 174 -4.64 5.83 12.36
N VAL A 175 -5.50 6.82 12.19
CA VAL A 175 -5.87 7.32 10.86
C VAL A 175 -4.99 8.51 10.51
N ILE A 176 -3.97 8.29 9.67
CA ILE A 176 -3.13 9.36 9.14
C ILE A 176 -3.96 10.24 8.19
N THR A 177 -3.86 11.56 8.35
CA THR A 177 -4.69 12.54 7.61
C THR A 177 -3.87 13.44 6.70
N ALA A 178 -2.63 13.76 7.07
CA ALA A 178 -1.70 14.53 6.24
C ALA A 178 -0.25 14.17 6.56
N ILE A 179 0.64 14.34 5.60
CA ILE A 179 2.07 14.04 5.72
C ILE A 179 2.86 15.20 5.09
N THR A 180 3.99 15.52 5.70
CA THR A 180 4.97 16.45 5.14
C THR A 180 6.21 15.66 4.72
N LEU A 181 6.60 15.83 3.48
CA LEU A 181 7.79 15.23 2.88
C LEU A 181 8.81 16.33 2.56
N ARG A 182 10.08 16.01 2.65
CA ARG A 182 11.18 16.84 2.14
C ARG A 182 11.64 16.30 0.80
N SER A 183 11.85 17.17 -0.15
CA SER A 183 12.45 16.81 -1.43
C SER A 183 13.82 16.15 -1.24
N LEU A 184 14.11 15.11 -2.01
CA LEU A 184 15.41 14.41 -2.01
C LEU A 184 16.46 15.12 -2.86
N GLY A 185 16.05 16.16 -3.60
CA GLY A 185 16.89 16.97 -4.46
C GLY A 185 16.06 17.94 -5.28
N SER A 186 16.69 18.64 -6.19
CA SER A 186 16.02 19.55 -7.11
C SER A 186 16.62 19.44 -8.52
N ASP A 187 15.77 19.61 -9.52
CA ASP A 187 16.16 19.67 -10.94
C ASP A 187 15.10 20.47 -11.72
N SER A 188 15.32 20.69 -13.02
CA SER A 188 14.28 21.27 -13.85
C SER A 188 13.02 20.40 -13.89
N PRO A 189 11.81 20.98 -13.96
CA PRO A 189 10.58 20.21 -14.10
C PRO A 189 10.65 19.20 -15.25
N GLU A 190 11.23 19.60 -16.39
CA GLU A 190 11.38 18.76 -17.58
C GLU A 190 12.23 17.53 -17.31
N ALA A 191 13.37 17.68 -16.61
CA ALA A 191 14.27 16.59 -16.25
C ALA A 191 13.58 15.61 -15.28
N LEU A 192 12.85 16.12 -14.28
CA LEU A 192 12.12 15.29 -13.32
C LEU A 192 10.96 14.53 -14.00
N HIS A 193 10.23 15.17 -14.92
CA HIS A 193 9.18 14.50 -15.70
C HIS A 193 9.77 13.43 -16.63
N GLN A 194 10.93 13.69 -17.26
CA GLN A 194 11.61 12.68 -18.08
C GLN A 194 12.04 11.49 -17.23
N LYS A 195 12.66 11.74 -16.06
CA LYS A 195 13.03 10.69 -15.09
C LYS A 195 11.84 9.80 -14.70
N MET A 196 10.67 10.39 -14.41
CA MET A 196 9.46 9.64 -14.11
C MET A 196 8.95 8.80 -15.31
N THR A 197 9.09 9.33 -16.52
CA THR A 197 8.71 8.64 -17.76
C THR A 197 9.57 7.41 -17.97
N ASP A 198 10.88 7.52 -17.79
CA ASP A 198 11.84 6.42 -17.92
C ASP A 198 11.60 5.33 -16.87
N GLN A 199 11.32 5.74 -15.62
CA GLN A 199 10.96 4.81 -14.53
C GLN A 199 9.68 4.02 -14.85
N LEU A 200 8.66 4.69 -15.40
CA LEU A 200 7.42 4.02 -15.80
C LEU A 200 7.63 3.05 -16.96
N ALA A 201 8.39 3.44 -17.97
CA ALA A 201 8.71 2.57 -19.11
C ALA A 201 9.42 1.30 -18.64
N LYS A 202 10.44 1.42 -17.78
CA LYS A 202 11.15 0.29 -17.17
C LYS A 202 10.21 -0.61 -16.36
N ARG A 203 9.28 -0.01 -15.61
CA ARG A 203 8.30 -0.77 -14.84
C ARG A 203 7.32 -1.52 -15.74
N ASP A 204 6.81 -0.86 -16.80
CA ASP A 204 5.89 -1.48 -17.76
C ASP A 204 6.56 -2.62 -18.54
N GLU A 205 7.87 -2.53 -18.79
CA GLU A 205 8.64 -3.59 -19.42
C GLU A 205 8.76 -4.82 -18.52
N THR A 206 8.95 -4.65 -17.22
CA THR A 206 9.35 -5.72 -16.30
C THR A 206 8.21 -6.27 -15.43
N GLN A 207 7.13 -5.53 -15.23
CA GLN A 207 6.05 -5.87 -14.30
C GLN A 207 4.68 -5.96 -14.98
N PRO A 208 3.73 -6.72 -14.44
CA PRO A 208 2.38 -6.89 -14.99
C PRO A 208 1.47 -5.70 -14.60
N THR A 209 1.80 -4.49 -15.05
CA THR A 209 1.14 -3.24 -14.64
C THR A 209 -0.30 -3.10 -15.11
N LYS A 210 -0.73 -3.92 -16.10
CA LYS A 210 -2.09 -3.93 -16.66
C LYS A 210 -2.99 -5.00 -16.03
N ASP A 211 -2.41 -5.88 -15.23
CA ASP A 211 -3.13 -6.99 -14.60
C ASP A 211 -3.72 -6.58 -13.24
N ARG A 212 -4.69 -7.37 -12.77
CA ARG A 212 -5.25 -7.23 -11.42
C ARG A 212 -4.26 -7.82 -10.41
N THR A 213 -3.37 -6.99 -9.90
CA THR A 213 -2.30 -7.39 -8.97
C THR A 213 -2.10 -6.36 -7.86
N ALA A 214 -1.53 -6.77 -6.74
CA ALA A 214 -1.20 -5.91 -5.60
C ALA A 214 0.30 -5.66 -5.45
N GLY A 215 1.06 -5.70 -6.55
CA GLY A 215 2.52 -5.54 -6.51
C GLY A 215 3.25 -6.82 -6.12
N SER A 216 4.44 -6.67 -5.53
CA SER A 216 5.24 -7.79 -5.06
C SER A 216 4.52 -8.60 -4.00
N THR A 217 4.36 -9.90 -4.22
CA THR A 217 3.66 -10.80 -3.31
C THR A 217 4.47 -11.05 -2.05
N PHE A 218 5.78 -11.23 -2.20
CA PHE A 218 6.70 -11.56 -1.12
C PHE A 218 7.83 -10.54 -1.02
N ARG A 219 8.31 -10.33 0.21
CA ARG A 219 9.48 -9.53 0.50
C ARG A 219 10.75 -10.19 -0.05
N ASN A 220 11.73 -9.37 -0.44
CA ASN A 220 13.05 -9.91 -0.74
C ASN A 220 13.70 -10.41 0.55
N PRO A 221 14.18 -11.67 0.61
CA PRO A 221 14.92 -12.19 1.78
C PRO A 221 16.16 -11.37 2.14
N ALA A 222 16.72 -10.61 1.19
CA ALA A 222 17.82 -9.68 1.45
C ALA A 222 17.44 -8.52 2.38
N GLY A 223 16.14 -8.26 2.62
CA GLY A 223 15.68 -7.22 3.52
C GLY A 223 15.69 -5.80 2.93
N PHE A 224 15.77 -5.66 1.60
CA PHE A 224 15.71 -4.37 0.91
C PHE A 224 15.13 -4.48 -0.51
N SER A 225 14.64 -3.36 -1.03
CA SER A 225 14.15 -3.24 -2.40
C SER A 225 15.29 -3.29 -3.41
N SER A 226 14.99 -3.72 -4.65
CA SER A 226 15.95 -3.60 -5.74
C SER A 226 16.26 -2.13 -6.03
N THR A 227 17.52 -1.80 -6.25
CA THR A 227 17.96 -0.46 -6.67
C THR A 227 17.77 -0.28 -8.17
N GLY A 228 17.72 -1.38 -8.91
CA GLY A 228 17.69 -1.40 -10.36
C GLY A 228 19.07 -1.28 -11.01
N LEU A 229 20.12 -1.33 -10.20
CA LEU A 229 21.52 -1.29 -10.63
C LEU A 229 22.04 -2.71 -10.93
N ALA A 230 23.13 -2.80 -11.70
CA ALA A 230 23.69 -4.08 -12.14
C ALA A 230 24.29 -4.89 -10.98
N GLU A 231 24.77 -4.23 -9.94
CA GLU A 231 25.35 -4.79 -8.72
C GLU A 231 24.34 -5.36 -7.71
N ASP A 232 23.04 -5.22 -7.98
CA ASP A 232 22.00 -5.83 -7.14
C ASP A 232 22.22 -7.35 -7.01
N ARG A 233 22.34 -7.85 -5.78
CA ARG A 233 22.41 -9.30 -5.53
C ARG A 233 21.11 -9.98 -5.95
N GLN A 234 21.19 -10.91 -6.89
CA GLN A 234 20.00 -11.60 -7.45
C GLN A 234 19.59 -12.84 -6.66
N ASP A 235 20.53 -13.48 -5.97
CA ASP A 235 20.35 -14.75 -5.24
C ASP A 235 19.34 -14.66 -4.08
N LEU A 236 19.15 -13.45 -3.49
CA LEU A 236 18.20 -13.18 -2.42
C LEU A 236 17.02 -12.32 -2.89
N LYS A 237 16.71 -12.30 -4.17
CA LYS A 237 15.48 -11.67 -4.71
C LYS A 237 14.35 -12.70 -4.71
N ALA A 238 13.20 -12.32 -4.17
CA ALA A 238 12.04 -13.20 -4.12
C ALA A 238 11.64 -13.74 -5.50
N TRP A 239 11.66 -12.87 -6.54
CA TRP A 239 11.31 -13.28 -7.90
C TRP A 239 12.23 -14.40 -8.43
N LYS A 240 13.52 -14.34 -8.12
CA LYS A 240 14.49 -15.35 -8.57
C LYS A 240 14.26 -16.69 -7.89
N LEU A 241 14.05 -16.69 -6.57
CA LEU A 241 13.73 -17.89 -5.80
C LEU A 241 12.43 -18.56 -6.26
N ILE A 242 11.41 -17.76 -6.60
CA ILE A 242 10.13 -18.24 -7.12
C ILE A 242 10.29 -18.84 -8.51
N ASP A 243 11.08 -18.19 -9.36
CA ASP A 243 11.39 -18.69 -10.71
C ASP A 243 12.16 -20.01 -10.67
N ASP A 244 13.21 -20.08 -9.84
CA ASP A 244 14.03 -21.28 -9.64
C ASP A 244 13.26 -22.46 -9.04
N ALA A 245 12.18 -22.17 -8.29
CA ALA A 245 11.24 -23.17 -7.79
C ALA A 245 10.17 -23.62 -8.81
N GLY A 246 10.26 -23.14 -10.06
CA GLY A 246 9.32 -23.49 -11.14
C GLY A 246 7.92 -22.95 -10.92
N CYS A 247 7.79 -21.78 -10.26
CA CYS A 247 6.49 -21.19 -9.94
C CYS A 247 6.05 -20.08 -10.91
N ARG A 248 6.87 -19.71 -11.90
CA ARG A 248 6.47 -18.75 -12.94
C ARG A 248 5.25 -19.27 -13.71
N GLY A 249 4.20 -18.49 -13.77
CA GLY A 249 2.95 -18.87 -14.45
C GLY A 249 2.12 -19.93 -13.72
N LEU A 250 2.51 -20.34 -12.49
CA LEU A 250 1.76 -21.34 -11.72
C LEU A 250 0.35 -20.82 -11.41
N GLU A 251 -0.64 -21.67 -11.63
CA GLU A 251 -2.06 -21.35 -11.43
C GLU A 251 -2.69 -22.21 -10.32
N LEU A 252 -3.67 -21.62 -9.63
CA LEU A 252 -4.54 -22.32 -8.69
C LEU A 252 -5.89 -21.59 -8.62
N GLY A 253 -6.99 -22.29 -8.97
CA GLY A 253 -8.27 -21.62 -9.14
C GLY A 253 -8.18 -20.48 -10.16
N GLY A 254 -8.69 -19.30 -9.81
CA GLY A 254 -8.57 -18.10 -10.63
C GLY A 254 -7.32 -17.27 -10.37
N ALA A 255 -6.38 -17.75 -9.55
CA ALA A 255 -5.13 -17.07 -9.21
C ALA A 255 -3.96 -17.58 -10.05
N GLN A 256 -3.02 -16.68 -10.40
CA GLN A 256 -1.82 -17.01 -11.17
C GLN A 256 -0.60 -16.23 -10.64
N MET A 257 0.55 -16.90 -10.56
CA MET A 257 1.84 -16.20 -10.49
C MET A 257 2.16 -15.64 -11.87
N SER A 258 2.47 -14.35 -11.96
CA SER A 258 2.67 -13.69 -13.25
C SER A 258 3.73 -14.38 -14.10
N PRO A 259 3.46 -14.71 -15.38
CA PRO A 259 4.47 -15.19 -16.30
C PRO A 259 5.51 -14.12 -16.63
N LYS A 260 5.15 -12.83 -16.50
CA LYS A 260 6.05 -11.71 -16.74
C LYS A 260 7.02 -11.47 -15.57
N HIS A 261 6.51 -11.47 -14.33
CA HIS A 261 7.30 -11.27 -13.12
C HIS A 261 6.82 -12.22 -12.01
N PRO A 262 7.56 -13.28 -11.69
CA PRO A 262 7.03 -14.38 -10.87
C PRO A 262 6.73 -14.02 -9.41
N ASN A 263 7.17 -12.86 -8.91
CA ASN A 263 6.79 -12.37 -7.57
C ASN A 263 5.51 -11.51 -7.58
N PHE A 264 4.66 -11.63 -8.60
CA PHE A 264 3.37 -10.93 -8.67
C PHE A 264 2.24 -11.93 -8.77
N LEU A 265 1.34 -11.91 -7.79
CA LEU A 265 0.04 -12.60 -7.85
C LEU A 265 -0.92 -11.81 -8.73
N ILE A 266 -1.62 -12.51 -9.61
CA ILE A 266 -2.63 -11.98 -10.52
C ILE A 266 -3.97 -12.67 -10.25
N ASN A 267 -5.04 -11.89 -10.22
CA ASN A 267 -6.40 -12.37 -10.39
C ASN A 267 -6.72 -12.39 -11.88
N THR A 268 -6.85 -13.57 -12.47
CA THR A 268 -7.14 -13.75 -13.91
C THR A 268 -8.58 -13.38 -14.28
N GLY A 269 -9.42 -13.05 -13.30
CA GLY A 269 -10.80 -12.60 -13.48
C GLY A 269 -11.82 -13.30 -12.59
N SER A 270 -11.50 -14.48 -12.07
CA SER A 270 -12.39 -15.33 -11.27
C SER A 270 -11.81 -15.77 -9.92
N ALA A 271 -10.63 -15.26 -9.52
CA ALA A 271 -10.03 -15.63 -8.26
C ALA A 271 -10.86 -15.15 -7.05
N SER A 272 -10.97 -16.00 -6.04
CA SER A 272 -11.31 -15.63 -4.68
C SER A 272 -10.06 -15.18 -3.90
N ALA A 273 -10.22 -14.56 -2.74
CA ALA A 273 -9.10 -14.29 -1.84
C ALA A 273 -8.46 -15.59 -1.35
N LYS A 274 -9.28 -16.63 -1.12
CA LYS A 274 -8.84 -17.99 -0.77
C LYS A 274 -7.90 -18.58 -1.84
N ASP A 275 -8.21 -18.41 -3.14
CA ASP A 275 -7.34 -18.88 -4.23
C ASP A 275 -5.99 -18.18 -4.23
N LEU A 276 -5.98 -16.84 -4.07
CA LEU A 276 -4.76 -16.03 -4.02
C LEU A 276 -3.87 -16.43 -2.83
N GLU A 277 -4.44 -16.57 -1.63
CA GLU A 277 -3.70 -17.01 -0.45
C GLU A 277 -3.18 -18.45 -0.61
N ALA A 278 -4.01 -19.36 -1.11
CA ALA A 278 -3.63 -20.76 -1.32
C ALA A 278 -2.47 -20.89 -2.33
N LEU A 279 -2.54 -20.14 -3.44
CA LEU A 279 -1.43 -20.12 -4.42
C LEU A 279 -0.15 -19.55 -3.79
N GLY A 280 -0.23 -18.45 -3.04
CA GLY A 280 0.93 -17.89 -2.35
C GLY A 280 1.54 -18.88 -1.35
N GLU A 281 0.75 -19.60 -0.56
CA GLU A 281 1.26 -20.61 0.37
C GLU A 281 1.85 -21.82 -0.38
N LEU A 282 1.29 -22.21 -1.53
CA LEU A 282 1.88 -23.25 -2.38
C LEU A 282 3.27 -22.82 -2.91
N VAL A 283 3.41 -21.56 -3.35
CA VAL A 283 4.69 -20.98 -3.78
C VAL A 283 5.71 -20.99 -2.63
N ARG A 284 5.31 -20.56 -1.43
CA ARG A 284 6.18 -20.59 -0.24
C ARG A 284 6.71 -21.99 0.05
N LYS A 285 5.85 -23.02 -0.01
CA LYS A 285 6.23 -24.42 0.18
C LYS A 285 7.24 -24.89 -0.88
N LYS A 286 7.00 -24.56 -2.16
CA LYS A 286 7.89 -24.94 -3.26
C LYS A 286 9.26 -24.26 -3.15
N VAL A 287 9.28 -22.94 -2.82
CA VAL A 287 10.53 -22.20 -2.61
C VAL A 287 11.31 -22.78 -1.43
N TYR A 288 10.65 -23.06 -0.30
CA TYR A 288 11.30 -23.68 0.85
C TYR A 288 11.91 -25.04 0.50
N ALA A 289 11.17 -25.90 -0.17
CA ALA A 289 11.65 -27.21 -0.60
C ALA A 289 12.87 -27.12 -1.53
N LYS A 290 12.98 -26.07 -2.35
CA LYS A 290 14.08 -25.88 -3.30
C LYS A 290 15.30 -25.20 -2.69
N SER A 291 15.11 -24.19 -1.82
CA SER A 291 16.16 -23.29 -1.35
C SER A 291 16.42 -23.34 0.16
N GLY A 292 15.51 -23.92 0.95
CA GLY A 292 15.53 -23.83 2.42
C GLY A 292 15.09 -22.47 2.97
N LEU A 293 14.75 -21.50 2.11
CA LEU A 293 14.33 -20.16 2.52
C LEU A 293 12.81 -20.05 2.59
N THR A 294 12.30 -19.46 3.67
CA THR A 294 10.88 -19.14 3.80
C THR A 294 10.61 -17.71 3.35
N LEU A 295 9.79 -17.55 2.31
CA LEU A 295 9.37 -16.23 1.85
C LEU A 295 8.38 -15.60 2.85
N GLU A 296 8.51 -14.29 3.08
CA GLU A 296 7.57 -13.50 3.88
C GLU A 296 6.62 -12.73 2.95
N TRP A 297 5.33 -12.73 3.30
CA TRP A 297 4.35 -11.94 2.56
C TRP A 297 4.65 -10.44 2.64
N GLU A 298 4.61 -9.76 1.49
CA GLU A 298 4.61 -8.29 1.38
C GLU A 298 3.18 -7.76 1.25
N VAL A 299 2.34 -8.45 0.49
CA VAL A 299 0.89 -8.12 0.40
C VAL A 299 0.22 -8.40 1.74
N MET A 300 -0.48 -7.41 2.27
CA MET A 300 -1.22 -7.54 3.52
C MET A 300 -2.49 -8.37 3.31
N ARG A 301 -2.69 -9.37 4.16
CA ARG A 301 -3.88 -10.22 4.17
C ARG A 301 -4.75 -9.81 5.35
N VAL A 302 -5.93 -9.29 5.08
CA VAL A 302 -6.79 -8.66 6.10
C VAL A 302 -8.22 -9.22 6.05
N GLY A 303 -8.90 -9.16 7.19
CA GLY A 303 -10.26 -9.64 7.32
C GLY A 303 -10.36 -11.13 7.64
N GLU A 304 -11.60 -11.61 7.71
CA GLU A 304 -11.93 -12.98 8.10
C GLU A 304 -12.01 -13.91 6.89
N PRO A 305 -11.55 -15.16 7.01
CA PRO A 305 -11.85 -16.16 6.00
C PRO A 305 -13.37 -16.37 5.92
N ARG A 306 -13.85 -16.74 4.74
CA ARG A 306 -15.24 -17.18 4.62
C ARG A 306 -15.35 -18.61 5.17
N GLU A 307 -16.25 -18.81 6.10
CA GLU A 307 -16.64 -20.17 6.52
C GLU A 307 -17.39 -20.83 5.35
N ASP A 308 -16.98 -22.04 5.01
CA ASP A 308 -17.57 -22.85 3.91
C ASP A 308 -18.95 -23.38 4.30
#